data_262d9f977e117f35091367481a9995bc
#
_entry.id   262d9f977e117f35091367481a9995bc
#
_cell.length_a   1.000
_cell.length_b   1.000
_cell.length_c   1.000
_cell.angle_alpha   90.00
_cell.angle_beta   90.00
_cell.angle_gamma   90.00
#
_symmetry.space_group_name_H-M   'P 1'
#
loop_
_entity.id
_entity.type
_entity.pdbx_description
1 polymer ?
#
loop_
_entity_poly.entity_id
_entity_poly.type
_entity_poly.pdbx_seq_one_letter_code
_entity_poly.pdbx_strand_id
1 'polypeptide(L)'
;DVIFDYGVISPTLIPQSKNYEYPLATGKNTVTVECDAKTYLTFVASDTYDSAELANDTTGQFHLVDKANPEAAVGAAFFIWTNITVDGKPAYISRANDVAITGNKFNNVLYKGPTNGWTSEQQSDINKNSLSLISGEIFQANFSQGKTSRTFILSKDALSKKGIDIADGLDFVGEVVLTFNFGV
;
A
#
# COMPACT_ATOMS: atom_id res chain seq x y z
N ASP A 1 7.50 -5.33 -7.88
CA ASP A 1 7.33 -5.23 -6.42
C ASP A 1 7.82 -3.88 -5.95
N VAL A 2 7.14 -3.30 -4.99
CA VAL A 2 7.54 -2.04 -4.36
C VAL A 2 7.95 -2.34 -2.92
N ILE A 3 9.24 -2.17 -2.63
CA ILE A 3 9.82 -2.45 -1.32
C ILE A 3 9.99 -1.14 -0.56
N PHE A 4 9.50 -1.11 0.68
CA PHE A 4 9.67 0.00 1.60
C PHE A 4 10.63 -0.42 2.71
N ASP A 5 11.89 -0.08 2.54
CA ASP A 5 12.92 -0.29 3.54
C ASP A 5 13.02 0.95 4.43
N TYR A 6 12.58 0.82 5.65
CA TYR A 6 12.59 1.91 6.61
C TYR A 6 13.90 2.03 7.38
N GLY A 7 14.79 1.05 7.21
CA GLY A 7 16.04 0.99 7.97
C GLY A 7 15.79 0.78 9.45
N VAL A 8 16.71 1.26 10.26
CA VAL A 8 16.68 1.10 11.73
C VAL A 8 16.16 2.37 12.39
N ILE A 9 15.16 2.25 13.25
CA ILE A 9 14.75 3.33 14.14
C ILE A 9 15.23 3.09 15.57
N SER A 10 15.56 4.19 16.25
CA SER A 10 16.00 4.12 17.66
C SER A 10 14.85 3.69 18.57
N PRO A 11 15.10 2.84 19.57
CA PRO A 11 14.07 2.47 20.55
C PRO A 11 13.51 3.67 21.30
N THR A 12 14.28 4.76 21.44
CA THR A 12 13.84 5.97 22.15
C THR A 12 12.69 6.70 21.45
N LEU A 13 12.49 6.47 20.15
CA LEU A 13 11.39 7.05 19.38
C LEU A 13 10.07 6.31 19.57
N ILE A 14 10.11 5.06 20.02
CA ILE A 14 8.92 4.21 20.14
C ILE A 14 8.30 4.43 21.52
N PRO A 15 7.03 4.91 21.59
CA PRO A 15 6.34 5.10 22.87
C PRO A 15 6.12 3.79 23.62
N GLN A 16 6.05 3.87 24.94
CA GLN A 16 5.88 2.69 25.79
C GLN A 16 4.52 2.01 25.60
N SER A 17 3.42 2.79 25.55
CA SER A 17 2.07 2.24 25.65
C SER A 17 1.13 2.66 24.52
N LYS A 18 1.58 3.45 23.58
CA LYS A 18 0.80 3.84 22.38
C LYS A 18 1.62 3.62 21.11
N ASN A 19 0.92 3.38 20.01
CA ASN A 19 1.59 3.24 18.72
C ASN A 19 2.35 4.50 18.34
N TYR A 20 3.50 4.33 17.72
CA TYR A 20 4.26 5.40 17.12
C TYR A 20 3.70 5.67 15.73
N GLU A 21 3.02 6.79 15.56
CA GLU A 21 2.57 7.24 14.25
C GLU A 21 3.79 7.69 13.44
N TYR A 22 4.23 6.83 12.55
CA TYR A 22 5.47 7.05 11.80
C TYR A 22 5.29 8.24 10.87
N PRO A 23 6.06 9.33 11.04
CA PRO A 23 5.83 10.59 10.32
C PRO A 23 6.31 10.53 8.87
N LEU A 24 6.90 9.44 8.43
CA LEU A 24 7.65 9.43 7.20
C LEU A 24 6.89 8.86 6.03
N ALA A 25 6.62 9.73 5.12
CA ALA A 25 6.74 9.36 3.72
C ALA A 25 8.19 9.61 3.29
N THR A 26 9.01 8.62 3.24
CA THR A 26 10.30 8.71 2.58
C THR A 26 10.09 8.61 1.08
N GLY A 27 9.82 9.73 0.46
CA GLY A 27 9.77 9.81 -0.99
C GLY A 27 8.46 9.36 -1.63
N LYS A 28 8.39 9.61 -2.90
CA LYS A 28 7.34 9.13 -3.81
C LYS A 28 7.94 8.04 -4.66
N ASN A 29 7.24 6.91 -4.77
CA ASN A 29 7.58 5.90 -5.75
C ASN A 29 6.70 6.14 -6.98
N THR A 30 7.32 6.39 -8.13
CA THR A 30 6.59 6.48 -9.39
C THR A 30 6.47 5.09 -9.99
N VAL A 31 5.24 4.67 -10.22
CA VAL A 31 4.94 3.46 -10.98
C VAL A 31 4.73 3.87 -12.42
N THR A 32 5.54 3.31 -13.31
CA THR A 32 5.42 3.51 -14.75
C THR A 32 5.30 2.16 -15.44
N VAL A 33 4.28 2.00 -16.27
CA VAL A 33 4.10 0.82 -17.12
C VAL A 33 4.06 1.29 -18.56
N GLU A 34 5.02 0.82 -19.36
CA GLU A 34 5.12 1.12 -20.78
C GLU A 34 4.75 -0.11 -21.59
N CYS A 35 3.93 0.08 -22.60
CA CYS A 35 3.43 -0.97 -23.49
C CYS A 35 3.81 -0.66 -24.93
N ASP A 36 4.08 -1.70 -25.73
CA ASP A 36 4.47 -1.56 -27.14
C ASP A 36 3.32 -1.07 -28.03
N ALA A 37 2.10 -1.22 -27.58
CA ALA A 37 0.90 -0.80 -28.28
C ALA A 37 -0.17 -0.34 -27.27
N LYS A 38 -1.12 0.44 -27.74
CA LYS A 38 -2.24 0.86 -26.91
C LYS A 38 -2.99 -0.33 -26.33
N THR A 39 -3.18 -0.30 -25.04
CA THR A 39 -3.92 -1.31 -24.29
C THR A 39 -4.64 -0.67 -23.11
N TYR A 40 -5.46 -1.45 -22.42
CA TYR A 40 -6.02 -1.09 -21.13
C TYR A 40 -5.18 -1.71 -20.02
N LEU A 41 -5.07 -1.04 -18.89
CA LEU A 41 -4.26 -1.53 -17.77
C LEU A 41 -5.06 -1.58 -16.48
N THR A 42 -5.09 -2.76 -15.88
CA THR A 42 -5.61 -2.98 -14.53
C THR A 42 -4.53 -3.62 -13.65
N PHE A 43 -4.74 -3.56 -12.35
CA PHE A 43 -3.83 -4.23 -11.41
C PHE A 43 -4.55 -4.61 -10.12
N VAL A 44 -3.96 -5.56 -9.42
CA VAL A 44 -4.34 -5.99 -8.08
C VAL A 44 -3.13 -5.82 -7.16
N ALA A 45 -3.35 -5.26 -5.98
CA ALA A 45 -2.32 -5.15 -4.96
C ALA A 45 -2.41 -6.30 -3.97
N SER A 46 -1.27 -6.80 -3.56
CA SER A 46 -1.14 -7.76 -2.48
C SER A 46 0.03 -7.40 -1.57
N ASP A 47 0.01 -7.93 -0.35
CA ASP A 47 1.03 -7.70 0.66
C ASP A 47 1.87 -8.98 0.80
N THR A 48 3.17 -8.88 0.61
CA THR A 48 4.08 -10.00 0.81
C THR A 48 4.00 -10.55 2.24
N TYR A 49 3.74 -9.68 3.21
CA TYR A 49 3.71 -10.02 4.63
C TYR A 49 2.31 -10.08 5.23
N ASP A 50 1.31 -10.34 4.41
CA ASP A 50 -0.10 -10.38 4.85
C ASP A 50 -0.38 -11.42 5.93
N SER A 51 0.39 -12.50 5.95
CA SER A 51 0.27 -13.56 6.96
C SER A 51 0.84 -13.19 8.34
N ALA A 52 1.65 -12.13 8.43
CA ALA A 52 2.16 -11.66 9.73
C ALA A 52 1.00 -11.10 10.55
N GLU A 53 0.81 -11.61 11.76
CA GLU A 53 -0.34 -11.24 12.59
C GLU A 53 -0.29 -9.77 13.04
N LEU A 54 -1.38 -9.07 12.79
CA LEU A 54 -1.60 -7.69 13.24
C LEU A 54 -3.03 -7.53 13.72
N ALA A 55 -3.21 -7.07 14.96
CA ALA A 55 -4.53 -6.81 15.51
C ALA A 55 -5.22 -5.64 14.81
N ASN A 56 -6.54 -5.76 14.61
CA ASN A 56 -7.39 -4.74 13.96
C ASN A 56 -6.96 -4.39 12.53
N ASP A 57 -6.43 -5.36 11.82
CA ASP A 57 -6.00 -5.22 10.44
C ASP A 57 -7.18 -4.87 9.51
N THR A 58 -6.89 -4.07 8.49
CA THR A 58 -7.82 -3.73 7.42
C THR A 58 -7.18 -3.96 6.05
N THR A 59 -7.99 -4.08 5.00
CA THR A 59 -7.49 -4.30 3.64
C THR A 59 -6.70 -3.11 3.07
N GLY A 60 -6.79 -1.93 3.69
CA GLY A 60 -5.99 -0.75 3.35
C GLY A 60 -4.66 -0.66 4.08
N GLN A 61 -4.31 -1.65 4.90
CA GLN A 61 -3.07 -1.66 5.65
C GLN A 61 -2.14 -2.76 5.14
N PHE A 62 -0.92 -2.37 4.81
CA PHE A 62 0.16 -3.26 4.41
C PHE A 62 1.10 -3.45 5.60
N HIS A 63 1.44 -4.69 5.92
CA HIS A 63 2.20 -5.01 7.12
C HIS A 63 3.65 -4.57 7.00
N LEU A 64 4.16 -4.00 8.08
CA LEU A 64 5.57 -3.76 8.30
C LEU A 64 6.08 -4.86 9.21
N VAL A 65 7.20 -5.46 8.85
CA VAL A 65 7.76 -6.60 9.57
C VAL A 65 9.19 -6.33 9.99
N ASP A 66 9.61 -7.00 11.06
CA ASP A 66 11.01 -7.06 11.46
C ASP A 66 11.82 -7.83 10.40
N LYS A 67 12.87 -7.24 9.86
CA LYS A 67 13.73 -7.91 8.88
C LYS A 67 14.35 -9.20 9.41
N ALA A 68 14.65 -9.26 10.70
CA ALA A 68 15.21 -10.46 11.33
C ALA A 68 14.17 -11.57 11.51
N ASN A 69 12.88 -11.21 11.58
CA ASN A 69 11.76 -12.15 11.71
C ASN A 69 10.55 -11.65 10.91
N PRO A 70 10.50 -11.93 9.61
CA PRO A 70 9.42 -11.44 8.76
C PRO A 70 8.03 -12.01 9.06
N GLU A 71 7.92 -12.98 9.94
CA GLU A 71 6.63 -13.51 10.41
C GLU A 71 5.97 -12.62 11.48
N ALA A 72 6.74 -11.68 12.05
CA ALA A 72 6.26 -10.79 13.09
C ALA A 72 5.96 -9.40 12.54
N ALA A 73 4.68 -9.02 12.51
CA ALA A 73 4.25 -7.67 12.18
C ALA A 73 4.61 -6.70 13.32
N VAL A 74 5.30 -5.62 12.97
CA VAL A 74 5.70 -4.56 13.89
C VAL A 74 4.87 -3.30 13.72
N GLY A 75 4.05 -3.25 12.69
CA GLY A 75 3.18 -2.13 12.36
C GLY A 75 2.53 -2.30 11.01
N ALA A 76 2.01 -1.21 10.49
CA ALA A 76 1.39 -1.15 9.17
C ALA A 76 1.56 0.22 8.53
N ALA A 77 1.38 0.26 7.22
CA ALA A 77 1.31 1.49 6.45
C ALA A 77 0.15 1.42 5.46
N PHE A 78 -0.44 2.57 5.15
CA PHE A 78 -1.35 2.70 4.02
C PHE A 78 -0.75 3.61 2.95
N PHE A 79 -1.22 3.46 1.72
CA PHE A 79 -0.66 4.15 0.57
C PHE A 79 -1.74 4.87 -0.22
N ILE A 80 -1.33 5.98 -0.83
CA ILE A 80 -2.20 6.81 -1.66
C ILE A 80 -1.60 7.00 -3.05
N TRP A 81 -2.48 7.18 -4.02
CA TRP A 81 -2.15 7.51 -5.40
C TRP A 81 -2.27 9.00 -5.66
N THR A 82 -1.29 9.55 -6.37
CA THR A 82 -1.29 10.93 -6.86
C THR A 82 -0.70 10.99 -8.26
N ASN A 83 -0.91 12.11 -8.97
CA ASN A 83 -0.34 12.36 -10.30
C ASN A 83 -0.55 11.21 -11.28
N ILE A 84 -1.79 10.81 -11.43
CA ILE A 84 -2.20 9.68 -12.27
C ILE A 84 -2.31 10.17 -13.71
N THR A 85 -1.60 9.52 -14.64
CA THR A 85 -1.63 9.87 -16.07
C THR A 85 -1.69 8.64 -16.98
N VAL A 86 -2.26 8.85 -18.15
CA VAL A 86 -2.17 7.94 -19.30
C VAL A 86 -1.67 8.73 -20.48
N ASP A 87 -0.57 8.32 -21.08
CA ASP A 87 0.11 9.03 -22.20
C ASP A 87 0.35 10.52 -21.87
N GLY A 88 0.74 10.79 -20.61
CA GLY A 88 1.00 12.15 -20.12
C GLY A 88 -0.23 12.99 -19.81
N LYS A 89 -1.43 12.49 -20.02
CA LYS A 89 -2.69 13.21 -19.75
C LYS A 89 -3.28 12.78 -18.41
N PRO A 90 -3.85 13.69 -17.62
CA PRO A 90 -4.49 13.35 -16.36
C PRO A 90 -5.55 12.26 -16.49
N ALA A 91 -5.53 11.31 -15.57
CA ALA A 91 -6.49 10.22 -15.50
C ALA A 91 -6.79 9.90 -14.03
N TYR A 92 -7.55 8.85 -13.80
CA TYR A 92 -7.91 8.37 -12.46
C TYR A 92 -7.50 6.92 -12.30
N ILE A 93 -7.29 6.49 -11.06
CA ILE A 93 -7.28 5.07 -10.70
C ILE A 93 -8.60 4.80 -9.99
N SER A 94 -9.36 3.87 -10.55
CA SER A 94 -10.67 3.47 -10.06
C SER A 94 -10.63 2.05 -9.54
N ARG A 95 -11.53 1.74 -8.60
CA ARG A 95 -11.58 0.45 -7.91
C ARG A 95 -12.89 -0.27 -8.20
N ALA A 96 -12.76 -1.55 -8.56
CA ALA A 96 -13.90 -2.46 -8.68
C ALA A 96 -14.35 -2.98 -7.30
N ASN A 97 -15.51 -3.64 -7.28
CA ASN A 97 -16.06 -4.29 -6.09
C ASN A 97 -15.94 -5.82 -6.14
N ASP A 98 -15.01 -6.32 -6.93
CA ASP A 98 -14.80 -7.77 -7.13
C ASP A 98 -14.22 -8.48 -5.91
N VAL A 99 -13.60 -7.74 -5.00
CA VAL A 99 -13.18 -8.23 -3.69
C VAL A 99 -13.64 -7.25 -2.62
N ALA A 100 -14.21 -7.76 -1.54
CA ALA A 100 -14.65 -6.94 -0.42
C ALA A 100 -13.45 -6.31 0.30
N ILE A 101 -13.59 -5.05 0.67
CA ILE A 101 -12.62 -4.33 1.49
C ILE A 101 -13.20 -3.99 2.86
N THR A 102 -12.36 -3.94 3.87
CA THR A 102 -12.73 -3.62 5.25
C THR A 102 -12.21 -2.25 5.66
N GLY A 103 -12.84 -1.64 6.62
CA GLY A 103 -12.52 -0.30 7.11
C GLY A 103 -13.21 0.79 6.29
N ASN A 104 -12.81 2.02 6.52
CA ASN A 104 -13.34 3.17 5.79
C ASN A 104 -12.86 3.14 4.32
N LYS A 105 -13.75 3.51 3.40
CA LYS A 105 -13.49 3.50 1.97
C LYS A 105 -13.13 4.90 1.47
N PHE A 106 -11.96 5.00 0.84
CA PHE A 106 -11.47 6.23 0.22
C PHE A 106 -11.07 5.96 -1.23
N ASN A 107 -11.26 6.94 -2.11
CA ASN A 107 -11.02 6.78 -3.55
C ASN A 107 -9.53 6.70 -3.90
N ASN A 108 -8.68 7.37 -3.13
CA ASN A 108 -7.25 7.48 -3.41
C ASN A 108 -6.37 6.58 -2.54
N VAL A 109 -6.95 5.64 -1.83
CA VAL A 109 -6.22 4.69 -0.98
C VAL A 109 -6.10 3.35 -1.69
N LEU A 110 -4.93 2.75 -1.62
CA LEU A 110 -4.67 1.40 -2.11
C LEU A 110 -5.21 0.36 -1.13
N TYR A 111 -6.02 -0.57 -1.63
CA TYR A 111 -6.53 -1.71 -0.87
C TYR A 111 -6.02 -3.01 -1.46
N LYS A 112 -5.78 -4.00 -0.61
CA LYS A 112 -5.42 -5.37 -1.01
C LYS A 112 -6.65 -6.08 -1.58
N GLY A 113 -6.51 -6.66 -2.74
CA GLY A 113 -7.50 -7.57 -3.33
C GLY A 113 -8.27 -7.03 -4.52
N PRO A 114 -8.99 -5.90 -4.43
CA PRO A 114 -9.81 -5.42 -5.54
C PRO A 114 -9.02 -5.11 -6.80
N THR A 115 -9.64 -5.29 -7.96
CA THR A 115 -9.10 -4.81 -9.22
C THR A 115 -9.17 -3.28 -9.26
N ASN A 116 -8.05 -2.67 -9.63
CA ASN A 116 -7.92 -1.25 -9.92
C ASN A 116 -7.58 -1.06 -11.39
N GLY A 117 -7.89 0.10 -11.96
CA GLY A 117 -7.53 0.41 -13.35
C GLY A 117 -7.42 1.89 -13.60
N TRP A 118 -6.69 2.26 -14.64
CA TRP A 118 -6.64 3.65 -15.13
C TRP A 118 -7.90 3.96 -15.91
N THR A 119 -8.62 4.96 -15.46
CA THR A 119 -9.96 5.30 -15.96
C THR A 119 -10.08 6.77 -16.34
N SER A 120 -11.09 7.09 -17.18
CA SER A 120 -11.41 8.45 -17.63
C SER A 120 -12.16 9.27 -16.58
N GLU A 121 -12.74 8.62 -15.60
CA GLU A 121 -13.48 9.24 -14.50
C GLU A 121 -13.24 8.49 -13.19
N GLN A 122 -13.39 9.16 -12.07
CA GLN A 122 -13.25 8.53 -10.77
C GLN A 122 -14.41 7.60 -10.48
N GLN A 123 -14.13 6.32 -10.29
CA GLN A 123 -15.12 5.30 -9.97
C GLN A 123 -14.63 4.49 -8.76
N SER A 124 -15.54 4.10 -7.89
CA SER A 124 -15.23 3.29 -6.71
C SER A 124 -16.36 2.32 -6.42
N ASP A 125 -15.99 1.13 -6.01
CA ASP A 125 -16.91 0.07 -5.59
C ASP A 125 -17.97 -0.28 -6.64
N ILE A 126 -17.56 -0.34 -7.89
CA ILE A 126 -18.42 -0.71 -9.02
C ILE A 126 -18.02 -2.06 -9.60
N ASN A 127 -18.91 -2.61 -10.43
CA ASN A 127 -18.60 -3.84 -11.15
C ASN A 127 -17.33 -3.66 -12.00
N LYS A 128 -16.45 -4.65 -11.97
CA LYS A 128 -15.21 -4.65 -12.74
C LYS A 128 -15.42 -4.36 -14.23
N ASN A 129 -16.49 -4.90 -14.83
CA ASN A 129 -16.82 -4.70 -16.23
C ASN A 129 -17.38 -3.31 -16.53
N SER A 130 -17.69 -2.50 -15.50
CA SER A 130 -18.20 -1.14 -15.63
C SER A 130 -17.11 -0.07 -15.43
N LEU A 131 -15.86 -0.47 -15.23
CA LEU A 131 -14.75 0.47 -15.19
C LEU A 131 -14.56 1.15 -16.53
N SER A 132 -14.54 2.49 -16.54
CA SER A 132 -14.32 3.31 -17.74
C SER A 132 -12.83 3.39 -18.07
N LEU A 133 -12.22 2.25 -18.44
CA LEU A 133 -10.80 2.14 -18.71
C LEU A 133 -10.37 3.02 -19.89
N ILE A 134 -9.19 3.64 -19.77
CA ILE A 134 -8.55 4.41 -20.84
C ILE A 134 -7.51 3.54 -21.52
N SER A 135 -7.53 3.48 -22.86
CA SER A 135 -6.44 2.88 -23.62
C SER A 135 -5.25 3.83 -23.74
N GLY A 136 -4.05 3.30 -23.60
CA GLY A 136 -2.81 4.05 -23.75
C GLY A 136 -1.60 3.15 -23.82
N GLU A 137 -0.44 3.76 -23.96
CA GLU A 137 0.83 3.08 -24.01
C GLU A 137 1.66 3.30 -22.74
N ILE A 138 1.49 4.47 -22.08
CA ILE A 138 2.26 4.84 -20.89
C ILE A 138 1.30 5.16 -19.76
N PHE A 139 1.34 4.33 -18.72
CA PHE A 139 0.52 4.47 -17.51
C PHE A 139 1.42 4.84 -16.34
N GLN A 140 1.10 5.94 -15.65
CA GLN A 140 1.90 6.40 -14.52
C GLN A 140 1.02 6.80 -13.35
N ALA A 141 1.57 6.59 -12.15
CA ALA A 141 1.04 7.14 -10.91
C ALA A 141 2.16 7.28 -9.89
N ASN A 142 2.09 8.30 -9.06
CA ASN A 142 2.90 8.39 -7.87
C ASN A 142 2.23 7.59 -6.77
N PHE A 143 3.04 6.85 -6.03
CA PHE A 143 2.63 5.97 -4.96
C PHE A 143 3.37 6.41 -3.70
N SER A 144 2.66 6.86 -2.69
CA SER A 144 3.25 7.39 -1.47
C SER A 144 2.54 6.92 -0.22
N GLN A 145 3.31 6.82 0.86
CA GLN A 145 2.77 6.48 2.17
C GLN A 145 1.88 7.62 2.69
N GLY A 146 0.70 7.28 3.18
CA GLY A 146 -0.18 8.21 3.85
C GLY A 146 0.25 8.49 5.29
N LYS A 147 -0.11 9.66 5.79
CA LYS A 147 0.23 10.12 7.15
C LYS A 147 -1.03 10.16 8.00
N THR A 148 -1.27 9.17 8.79
CA THR A 148 -2.32 9.16 9.82
C THR A 148 -2.01 8.06 10.82
N SER A 149 -2.90 7.87 11.81
CA SER A 149 -2.86 6.74 12.74
C SER A 149 -2.89 5.35 12.09
N ARG A 150 -3.13 5.27 10.77
CA ARG A 150 -3.09 4.01 10.00
C ARG A 150 -1.67 3.62 9.55
N THR A 151 -0.71 4.53 9.63
CA THR A 151 0.70 4.26 9.43
C THR A 151 1.40 4.36 10.77
N PHE A 152 1.79 3.22 11.31
CA PHE A 152 2.30 3.16 12.68
C PHE A 152 3.28 2.00 12.89
N ILE A 153 4.10 2.17 13.91
CA ILE A 153 4.82 1.09 14.59
C ILE A 153 4.14 0.82 15.92
N LEU A 154 4.03 -0.43 16.29
CA LEU A 154 3.47 -0.85 17.57
C LEU A 154 4.26 -0.26 18.76
N SER A 155 3.58 -0.05 19.88
CA SER A 155 4.21 0.38 21.13
C SER A 155 5.27 -0.62 21.63
N LYS A 156 6.16 -0.17 22.51
CA LYS A 156 7.14 -1.06 23.16
C LYS A 156 6.46 -2.23 23.85
N ASP A 157 5.35 -1.98 24.56
CA ASP A 157 4.60 -3.04 25.25
C ASP A 157 4.05 -4.07 24.27
N ALA A 158 3.49 -3.65 23.15
CA ALA A 158 2.96 -4.55 22.14
C ALA A 158 4.07 -5.35 21.44
N LEU A 159 5.19 -4.72 21.11
CA LEU A 159 6.35 -5.40 20.53
C LEU A 159 6.92 -6.44 21.49
N SER A 160 7.05 -6.10 22.77
CA SER A 160 7.50 -7.02 23.81
C SER A 160 6.60 -8.24 23.95
N LYS A 161 5.28 -8.06 23.92
CA LYS A 161 4.31 -9.16 23.96
C LYS A 161 4.42 -10.10 22.75
N LYS A 162 4.90 -9.59 21.64
CA LYS A 162 5.19 -10.38 20.43
C LYS A 162 6.57 -11.05 20.48
N GLY A 163 7.36 -10.80 21.49
CA GLY A 163 8.71 -11.32 21.61
C GLY A 163 9.73 -10.62 20.71
N ILE A 164 9.44 -9.41 20.27
CA ILE A 164 10.33 -8.61 19.42
C ILE A 164 11.24 -7.78 20.30
N ASP A 165 12.54 -8.05 20.23
CA ASP A 165 13.59 -7.31 20.93
C ASP A 165 13.99 -6.08 20.12
N ILE A 166 13.88 -4.91 20.72
CA ILE A 166 14.24 -3.63 20.11
C ILE A 166 15.42 -2.93 20.80
N ALA A 167 16.17 -3.63 21.63
CA ALA A 167 17.28 -3.04 22.40
C ALA A 167 18.30 -2.31 21.51
N ASP A 168 18.60 -2.87 20.33
CA ASP A 168 19.52 -2.32 19.34
C ASP A 168 18.81 -1.54 18.20
N GLY A 169 17.55 -1.20 18.40
CA GLY A 169 16.70 -0.58 17.37
C GLY A 169 15.81 -1.59 16.69
N LEU A 170 14.90 -1.08 15.85
CA LEU A 170 14.01 -1.87 15.03
C LEU A 170 14.32 -1.63 13.55
N ASP A 171 14.74 -2.67 12.87
CA ASP A 171 14.99 -2.69 11.43
C ASP A 171 13.81 -3.38 10.75
N PHE A 172 13.03 -2.62 9.96
CA PHE A 172 11.77 -3.09 9.45
C PHE A 172 11.54 -2.75 7.99
N VAL A 173 10.68 -3.51 7.36
CA VAL A 173 10.41 -3.46 5.91
C VAL A 173 8.94 -3.79 5.64
N GLY A 174 8.42 -3.24 4.54
CA GLY A 174 7.16 -3.63 3.93
C GLY A 174 7.35 -3.87 2.44
N GLU A 175 6.51 -4.71 1.84
CA GLU A 175 6.53 -4.96 0.40
C GLU A 175 5.12 -5.06 -0.16
N VAL A 176 4.84 -4.25 -1.17
CA VAL A 176 3.60 -4.28 -1.94
C VAL A 176 3.88 -4.90 -3.30
N VAL A 177 3.11 -5.91 -3.66
CA VAL A 177 3.17 -6.52 -4.98
C VAL A 177 2.00 -6.01 -5.82
N LEU A 178 2.30 -5.42 -6.97
CA LEU A 178 1.32 -4.99 -7.95
C LEU A 178 1.33 -6.00 -9.11
N THR A 179 0.22 -6.68 -9.29
CA THR A 179 0.06 -7.62 -10.41
C THR A 179 -0.77 -6.96 -11.50
N PHE A 180 -0.16 -6.73 -12.65
CA PHE A 180 -0.76 -6.02 -13.77
C PHE A 180 -1.43 -6.98 -14.75
N ASN A 181 -2.59 -6.58 -15.27
CA ASN A 181 -3.28 -7.24 -16.35
C ASN A 181 -3.48 -6.26 -17.52
N PHE A 182 -3.21 -6.74 -18.72
CA PHE A 182 -3.30 -5.97 -19.98
C PHE A 182 -4.49 -6.45 -20.79
N GLY A 183 -5.11 -5.49 -21.50
CA GLY A 183 -6.28 -5.77 -22.30
C GLY A 183 -7.58 -5.66 -21.49
N VAL A 184 -8.65 -6.23 -22.03
CA VAL A 184 -10.00 -6.17 -21.45
C VAL A 184 -10.35 -7.46 -20.75
#